data_0d99ea60d8debb011011763b9b9e5796
#
_entry.id   0d99ea60d8debb011011763b9b9e5796
#
_cell.length_a   1.000
_cell.length_b   1.000
_cell.length_c   1.000
_cell.angle_alpha   90.00
_cell.angle_beta   90.00
_cell.angle_gamma   90.00
#
_symmetry.space_group_name_H-M   'P 1'
#
loop_
_entity.id
_entity.type
_entity.pdbx_description
1 polymer ?
#
loop_
_entity_poly.entity_id
_entity_poly.type
_entity_poly.pdbx_seq_one_letter_code
_entity_poly.pdbx_strand_id
1 'polypeptide(L)'
;MTDEVQITQLYQEMYTTMVNKDRAVLERIHDDSFVLVHMTGMHQPKASYIGAIMNGTLNYYAAEHEGSHVAVRGDTAILSGRSRVTAAVFGGGKHTWRLQLRFDLKQKDGAWYFTHAEASTY
;
A
#
# COMPACT_ATOMS: atom_id res chain seq x y z
N MET A 1 19.93 -5.71 8.15
CA MET A 1 18.60 -5.04 8.23
C MET A 1 17.57 -6.06 8.71
N THR A 2 16.79 -5.74 9.73
CA THR A 2 15.76 -6.64 10.24
C THR A 2 14.57 -6.70 9.30
N ASP A 3 13.76 -7.76 9.40
CA ASP A 3 12.52 -7.89 8.63
C ASP A 3 11.57 -6.72 8.90
N GLU A 4 11.46 -6.30 10.16
CA GLU A 4 10.60 -5.18 10.55
C GLU A 4 11.01 -3.88 9.85
N VAL A 5 12.31 -3.60 9.78
CA VAL A 5 12.83 -2.41 9.09
C VAL A 5 12.58 -2.51 7.59
N GLN A 6 12.80 -3.67 6.98
CA GLN A 6 12.54 -3.89 5.56
C GLN A 6 11.07 -3.65 5.22
N ILE A 7 10.16 -4.19 6.04
CA ILE A 7 8.71 -4.05 5.82
C ILE A 7 8.27 -2.59 5.99
N THR A 8 8.79 -1.89 7.00
CA THR A 8 8.49 -0.47 7.21
C THR A 8 8.97 0.37 6.03
N GLN A 9 10.17 0.10 5.51
CA GLN A 9 10.70 0.78 4.33
C GLN A 9 9.87 0.47 3.08
N LEU A 10 9.40 -0.77 2.94
CA LEU A 10 8.54 -1.18 1.83
C LEU A 10 7.20 -0.40 1.84
N TYR A 11 6.63 -0.19 3.01
CA TYR A 11 5.43 0.61 3.18
C TYR A 11 5.65 2.06 2.71
N GLN A 12 6.76 2.67 3.11
CA GLN A 12 7.10 4.03 2.70
C GLN A 12 7.40 4.10 1.19
N GLU A 13 8.14 3.14 0.66
CA GLU A 13 8.44 3.01 -0.77
C GLU A 13 7.16 2.88 -1.59
N MET A 14 6.19 2.11 -1.11
CA MET A 14 4.91 1.95 -1.77
C MET A 14 4.25 3.31 -2.05
N TYR A 15 4.14 4.18 -1.05
CA TYR A 15 3.54 5.49 -1.23
C TYR A 15 4.35 6.38 -2.19
N THR A 16 5.67 6.38 -2.07
CA THR A 16 6.54 7.12 -3.00
C THR A 16 6.31 6.64 -4.43
N THR A 17 6.22 5.33 -4.62
CA THR A 17 5.98 4.70 -5.92
C THR A 17 4.61 5.07 -6.49
N MET A 18 3.59 5.13 -5.64
CA MET A 18 2.23 5.52 -6.04
C MET A 18 2.19 6.98 -6.47
N VAL A 19 2.86 7.87 -5.76
CA VAL A 19 2.97 9.29 -6.12
C VAL A 19 3.69 9.46 -7.47
N ASN A 20 4.77 8.72 -7.67
CA ASN A 20 5.58 8.80 -8.88
C ASN A 20 5.02 7.98 -10.06
N LYS A 21 3.98 7.18 -9.83
CA LYS A 21 3.37 6.28 -10.83
C LYS A 21 4.41 5.36 -11.48
N ASP A 22 5.28 4.78 -10.65
CA ASP A 22 6.32 3.85 -11.10
C ASP A 22 5.74 2.44 -11.19
N ARG A 23 5.27 2.09 -12.39
CA ARG A 23 4.62 0.81 -12.64
C ARG A 23 5.52 -0.38 -12.34
N ALA A 24 6.78 -0.32 -12.71
CA ALA A 24 7.71 -1.44 -12.54
C ALA A 24 7.87 -1.80 -11.05
N VAL A 25 8.02 -0.80 -10.20
CA VAL A 25 8.13 -1.02 -8.74
C VAL A 25 6.80 -1.49 -8.16
N LEU A 26 5.67 -0.89 -8.57
CA LEU A 26 4.35 -1.32 -8.12
C LEU A 26 4.10 -2.80 -8.44
N GLU A 27 4.46 -3.24 -9.63
CA GLU A 27 4.34 -4.65 -10.03
C GLU A 27 5.24 -5.55 -9.16
N ARG A 28 6.45 -5.10 -8.86
CA ARG A 28 7.44 -5.88 -8.12
C ARG A 28 7.06 -6.08 -6.65
N ILE A 29 6.54 -5.04 -5.98
CA ILE A 29 6.29 -5.09 -4.53
C ILE A 29 4.95 -5.70 -4.14
N HIS A 30 4.05 -5.91 -5.09
CA HIS A 30 2.76 -6.55 -4.87
C HIS A 30 2.77 -7.96 -5.43
N ASP A 31 2.36 -8.93 -4.63
CA ASP A 31 2.18 -10.32 -5.09
C ASP A 31 1.04 -10.38 -6.11
N ASP A 32 1.08 -11.37 -7.02
CA ASP A 32 0.01 -11.54 -8.02
C ASP A 32 -1.37 -11.77 -7.40
N SER A 33 -1.41 -12.31 -6.19
CA SER A 33 -2.64 -12.52 -5.41
C SER A 33 -3.16 -11.27 -4.72
N PHE A 34 -2.45 -10.15 -4.81
CA PHE A 34 -2.77 -8.94 -4.04
C PHE A 34 -4.18 -8.44 -4.33
N VAL A 35 -4.91 -8.08 -3.25
CA VAL A 35 -6.20 -7.41 -3.30
C VAL A 35 -6.19 -6.28 -2.28
N LEU A 36 -6.64 -5.10 -2.71
CA LEU A 36 -6.93 -3.97 -1.82
C LEU A 36 -8.43 -3.95 -1.53
N VAL A 37 -8.78 -3.92 -0.24
CA VAL A 37 -10.15 -3.68 0.19
C VAL A 37 -10.26 -2.21 0.60
N HIS A 38 -11.02 -1.43 -0.16
CA HIS A 38 -11.24 -0.01 0.10
C HIS A 38 -12.16 0.20 1.32
N MET A 39 -12.19 1.43 1.85
CA MET A 39 -13.06 1.79 3.00
C MET A 39 -14.54 1.51 2.75
N THR A 40 -14.95 1.53 1.48
CA THR A 40 -16.33 1.21 1.06
C THR A 40 -16.63 -0.28 1.03
N GLY A 41 -15.61 -1.14 1.24
CA GLY A 41 -15.72 -2.58 1.09
C GLY A 41 -15.44 -3.09 -0.33
N MET A 42 -15.15 -2.20 -1.27
CA MET A 42 -14.83 -2.60 -2.65
C MET A 42 -13.50 -3.34 -2.71
N HIS A 43 -13.49 -4.52 -3.32
CA HIS A 43 -12.29 -5.33 -3.54
C HIS A 43 -11.67 -4.97 -4.88
N GLN A 44 -10.37 -4.67 -4.88
CA GLN A 44 -9.64 -4.29 -6.08
C GLN A 44 -8.39 -5.16 -6.23
N PRO A 45 -8.39 -6.11 -7.20
CA PRO A 45 -7.23 -6.96 -7.47
C PRO A 45 -6.04 -6.16 -7.97
N LYS A 46 -4.84 -6.76 -7.89
CA LYS A 46 -3.56 -6.12 -8.26
C LYS A 46 -3.61 -5.38 -9.60
N ALA A 47 -4.04 -6.05 -10.66
CA ALA A 47 -4.05 -5.45 -12.01
C ALA A 47 -4.96 -4.22 -12.06
N SER A 48 -6.14 -4.30 -11.47
CA SER A 48 -7.09 -3.18 -11.39
C SER A 48 -6.54 -2.03 -10.55
N TYR A 49 -5.92 -2.35 -9.41
CA TYR A 49 -5.32 -1.39 -8.50
C TYR A 49 -4.18 -0.60 -9.16
N ILE A 50 -3.22 -1.30 -9.78
CA ILE A 50 -2.10 -0.67 -10.47
C ILE A 50 -2.58 0.12 -11.68
N GLY A 51 -3.52 -0.42 -12.45
CA GLY A 51 -4.14 0.29 -13.57
C GLY A 51 -4.81 1.58 -13.15
N ALA A 52 -5.52 1.57 -12.02
CA ALA A 52 -6.18 2.76 -11.47
C ALA A 52 -5.17 3.84 -11.02
N ILE A 53 -4.02 3.44 -10.48
CA ILE A 53 -2.94 4.38 -10.13
C ILE A 53 -2.36 4.99 -11.41
N MET A 54 -2.09 4.16 -12.41
CA MET A 54 -1.47 4.62 -13.65
C MET A 54 -2.37 5.57 -14.46
N ASN A 55 -3.68 5.33 -14.48
CA ASN A 55 -4.63 6.15 -15.24
C ASN A 55 -5.21 7.36 -14.49
N GLY A 56 -4.84 7.54 -13.21
CA GLY A 56 -5.28 8.66 -12.40
C GLY A 56 -6.62 8.48 -11.68
N THR A 57 -7.26 7.31 -11.77
CA THR A 57 -8.46 7.02 -10.98
C THR A 57 -8.14 7.02 -9.49
N LEU A 58 -6.97 6.48 -9.12
CA LEU A 58 -6.35 6.62 -7.80
C LEU A 58 -5.12 7.51 -7.96
N ASN A 59 -5.27 8.81 -7.77
CA ASN A 59 -4.20 9.77 -8.02
C ASN A 59 -3.62 10.28 -6.70
N TYR A 60 -2.40 9.87 -6.39
CA TYR A 60 -1.72 10.20 -5.13
C TYR A 60 -0.74 11.35 -5.34
N TYR A 61 -0.76 12.33 -4.43
CA TYR A 61 0.11 13.52 -4.48
C TYR A 61 1.18 13.48 -3.41
N ALA A 62 0.84 13.04 -2.19
CA ALA A 62 1.77 13.02 -1.06
C ALA A 62 1.29 12.05 0.00
N ALA A 63 2.22 11.58 0.83
CA ALA A 63 1.91 10.82 2.03
C ALA A 63 2.87 11.24 3.14
N GLU A 64 2.31 11.55 4.31
CA GLU A 64 3.06 11.87 5.51
C GLU A 64 2.81 10.76 6.54
N HIS A 65 3.86 10.01 6.86
CA HIS A 65 3.75 8.85 7.73
C HIS A 65 3.69 9.26 9.19
N GLU A 66 2.68 8.75 9.92
CA GLU A 66 2.48 9.07 11.33
C GLU A 66 2.87 7.93 12.26
N GLY A 67 2.91 6.71 11.75
CA GLY A 67 3.34 5.56 12.55
C GLY A 67 3.05 4.24 11.85
N SER A 68 3.72 3.20 12.30
CA SER A 68 3.49 1.85 11.80
C SER A 68 3.82 0.82 12.88
N HIS A 69 3.22 -0.35 12.76
CA HIS A 69 3.48 -1.49 13.62
C HIS A 69 3.59 -2.74 12.76
N VAL A 70 4.64 -3.53 12.97
CA VAL A 70 4.92 -4.74 12.21
C VAL A 70 4.99 -5.93 13.15
N ALA A 71 4.29 -7.01 12.80
CA ALA A 71 4.40 -8.29 13.47
C ALA A 71 4.85 -9.35 12.46
N VAL A 72 6.02 -9.93 12.67
CA VAL A 72 6.61 -10.94 11.77
C VAL A 72 6.44 -12.32 12.37
N ARG A 73 6.01 -13.28 11.54
CA ARG A 73 5.88 -14.69 11.93
C ARG A 73 6.41 -15.58 10.80
N GLY A 74 7.67 -16.00 10.90
CA GLY A 74 8.30 -16.80 9.86
C GLY A 74 8.42 -16.04 8.54
N ASP A 75 7.81 -16.56 7.49
CA ASP A 75 7.79 -15.98 6.16
C ASP A 75 6.53 -15.12 5.89
N THR A 76 5.75 -14.82 6.92
CA THR A 76 4.57 -13.95 6.84
C THR A 76 4.69 -12.80 7.83
N ALA A 77 3.98 -11.71 7.55
CA ALA A 77 3.94 -10.55 8.43
C ALA A 77 2.63 -9.79 8.27
N ILE A 78 2.31 -9.02 9.30
CA ILE A 78 1.21 -8.06 9.29
C ILE A 78 1.80 -6.68 9.58
N LEU A 79 1.45 -5.70 8.75
CA LEU A 79 1.82 -4.30 8.95
C LEU A 79 0.54 -3.49 9.11
N SER A 80 0.49 -2.65 10.15
CA SER A 80 -0.53 -1.60 10.29
C SER A 80 0.19 -0.26 10.17
N GLY A 81 -0.20 0.55 9.19
CA GLY A 81 0.42 1.85 8.95
C GLY A 81 -0.61 2.97 8.95
N ARG A 82 -0.27 4.10 9.55
CA ARG A 82 -1.07 5.32 9.59
C ARG A 82 -0.34 6.43 8.88
N SER A 83 -1.00 7.06 7.93
CA SER A 83 -0.42 8.15 7.15
C SER A 83 -1.49 9.16 6.78
N ARG A 84 -1.10 10.42 6.69
CA ARG A 84 -1.91 11.44 6.03
C ARG A 84 -1.62 11.38 4.55
N VAL A 85 -2.62 11.00 3.78
CA VAL A 85 -2.47 10.78 2.35
C VAL A 85 -3.28 11.83 1.59
N THR A 86 -2.60 12.59 0.75
CA THR A 86 -3.24 13.56 -0.14
C THR A 86 -3.45 12.91 -1.49
N ALA A 87 -4.69 12.78 -1.89
CA ALA A 87 -5.08 12.08 -3.11
C ALA A 87 -6.38 12.62 -3.69
N ALA A 88 -6.59 12.36 -4.97
CA ALA A 88 -7.88 12.51 -5.64
C ALA A 88 -8.27 11.13 -6.17
N VAL A 89 -9.39 10.60 -5.73
CA VAL A 89 -9.78 9.23 -6.03
C VAL A 89 -11.17 9.18 -6.69
N PHE A 90 -11.33 8.28 -7.65
CA PHE A 90 -12.60 8.02 -8.36
C PHE A 90 -13.24 9.30 -8.93
N GLY A 91 -12.42 10.18 -9.52
CA GLY A 91 -12.93 11.42 -10.12
C GLY A 91 -13.29 12.52 -9.14
N GLY A 92 -13.05 12.32 -7.84
CA GLY A 92 -13.26 13.33 -6.80
C GLY A 92 -12.17 14.38 -6.77
N GLY A 93 -12.36 15.40 -5.94
CA GLY A 93 -11.35 16.44 -5.73
C GLY A 93 -10.19 15.99 -4.85
N LYS A 94 -9.11 16.75 -4.90
CA LYS A 94 -7.93 16.54 -4.05
C LYS A 94 -8.29 16.71 -2.58
N HIS A 95 -7.97 15.71 -1.75
CA HIS A 95 -8.30 15.68 -0.34
C HIS A 95 -7.21 14.99 0.46
N THR A 96 -7.04 15.36 1.73
CA THR A 96 -6.10 14.71 2.64
C THR A 96 -6.88 13.80 3.59
N TRP A 97 -6.54 12.52 3.56
CA TRP A 97 -7.17 11.46 4.35
C TRP A 97 -6.25 11.04 5.48
N ARG A 98 -6.80 10.84 6.67
CA ARG A 98 -6.11 10.11 7.74
C ARG A 98 -6.35 8.63 7.48
N LEU A 99 -5.44 8.01 6.76
CA LEU A 99 -5.61 6.67 6.23
C LEU A 99 -4.81 5.65 7.02
N GLN A 100 -5.48 4.59 7.47
CA GLN A 100 -4.85 3.43 8.05
C GLN A 100 -4.95 2.28 7.07
N LEU A 101 -3.81 1.63 6.81
CA LEU A 101 -3.76 0.42 5.99
C LEU A 101 -3.21 -0.73 6.82
N ARG A 102 -3.92 -1.85 6.76
CA ARG A 102 -3.45 -3.11 7.32
C ARG A 102 -3.08 -4.01 6.17
N PHE A 103 -1.81 -4.43 6.14
CA PHE A 103 -1.28 -5.29 5.10
C PHE A 103 -0.97 -6.68 5.65
N ASP A 104 -1.24 -7.69 4.82
CA ASP A 104 -0.61 -8.99 4.94
C ASP A 104 0.55 -9.04 3.95
N LEU A 105 1.69 -9.58 4.39
CA LEU A 105 2.90 -9.71 3.58
C LEU A 105 3.41 -11.14 3.61
N LYS A 106 4.14 -11.50 2.56
CA LYS A 106 4.81 -12.79 2.45
C LYS A 106 6.24 -12.57 1.97
N GLN A 107 7.18 -13.35 2.54
CA GLN A 107 8.57 -13.36 2.11
C GLN A 107 8.79 -14.49 1.11
N LYS A 108 9.43 -14.15 -0.01
CA LYS A 108 9.86 -15.11 -1.04
C LYS A 108 11.27 -14.72 -1.45
N ASP A 109 12.18 -15.69 -1.43
CA ASP A 109 13.58 -15.50 -1.85
C ASP A 109 14.25 -14.28 -1.17
N GLY A 110 13.96 -14.09 0.12
CA GLY A 110 14.53 -13.03 0.93
C GLY A 110 13.87 -11.66 0.78
N ALA A 111 12.87 -11.51 -0.09
CA ALA A 111 12.16 -10.26 -0.30
C ALA A 111 10.71 -10.34 0.19
N TRP A 112 10.21 -9.22 0.73
CA TRP A 112 8.82 -9.10 1.20
C TRP A 112 7.91 -8.54 0.11
N TYR A 113 6.68 -9.08 0.03
CA TYR A 113 5.65 -8.67 -0.93
C TYR A 113 4.32 -8.47 -0.22
N PHE A 114 3.57 -7.45 -0.62
CA PHE A 114 2.19 -7.26 -0.16
C PHE A 114 1.28 -8.28 -0.81
N THR A 115 0.48 -8.99 -0.01
CA THR A 115 -0.49 -9.98 -0.51
C THR A 115 -1.93 -9.56 -0.31
N HIS A 116 -2.19 -8.65 0.62
CA HIS A 116 -3.53 -8.15 0.93
C HIS A 116 -3.43 -6.81 1.66
N ALA A 117 -4.39 -5.93 1.43
CA ALA A 117 -4.49 -4.68 2.16
C ALA A 117 -5.95 -4.32 2.44
N GLU A 118 -6.20 -3.76 3.62
CA GLU A 118 -7.50 -3.21 4.01
C GLU A 118 -7.32 -1.77 4.45
N ALA A 119 -8.15 -0.87 3.89
CA ALA A 119 -8.12 0.55 4.18
C ALA A 119 -9.18 0.93 5.20
N SER A 120 -8.82 1.82 6.12
CA SER A 120 -9.72 2.44 7.08
C SER A 120 -9.23 3.85 7.38
N THR A 121 -9.99 4.60 8.16
CA THR A 121 -9.57 5.91 8.67
C THR A 121 -9.24 5.82 10.16
N TYR A 122 -8.56 6.85 10.65
CA TYR A 122 -8.26 6.93 12.09
C TYR A 122 -8.38 8.34 12.63
#